data_10faa3734facde5695167cc0c078b7f5
#
_entry.id   10faa3734facde5695167cc0c078b7f5
#
_cell.length_a   1.000
_cell.length_b   1.000
_cell.length_c   1.000
_cell.angle_alpha   90.00
_cell.angle_beta   90.00
_cell.angle_gamma   90.00
#
_symmetry.space_group_name_H-M   'P 1'
#
loop_
_entity.id
_entity.type
_entity.pdbx_description
1 polymer ?
#
loop_
_entity_poly.entity_id
_entity_poly.type
_entity_poly.pdbx_seq_one_letter_code
_entity_poly.pdbx_strand_id
1 'polypeptide(L)'
;ILDEPSPTCSPINDVALINPRNKINDELEVGFVPMKLIQEGYSIEHDVEVRKWGEVKKGFTHFQENDVIVSKITPCFENRKSSIVKNLPNNYGAGTTELHVVRPFHKYILKEYLMIHFKSKRFIETGIENFSGTAGQQRINKDFISNYVIGIPPLNEQRRIVEKVKKLFAYIVELESQIILPK
;
A
#
# COMPACT_ATOMS: atom_id res chain seq x y z
N ILE A 1 -5.81 -19.75 30.53
CA ILE A 1 -5.03 -19.35 29.34
C ILE A 1 -5.79 -19.99 28.20
N LEU A 2 -6.63 -19.20 27.51
CA LEU A 2 -7.29 -19.64 26.29
C LEU A 2 -6.20 -19.63 25.21
N ASP A 3 -5.95 -20.80 24.59
CA ASP A 3 -5.08 -20.91 23.43
C ASP A 3 -5.61 -19.96 22.33
N GLU A 4 -4.94 -18.83 22.13
CA GLU A 4 -5.20 -17.99 20.96
C GLU A 4 -4.86 -18.82 19.73
N PRO A 5 -5.75 -18.93 18.74
CA PRO A 5 -5.46 -19.71 17.54
C PRO A 5 -4.22 -19.14 16.86
N SER A 6 -3.29 -20.01 16.51
CA SER A 6 -2.11 -19.64 15.73
C SER A 6 -2.53 -18.86 14.48
N PRO A 7 -1.80 -17.80 14.09
CA PRO A 7 -2.15 -17.04 12.91
C PRO A 7 -2.19 -17.96 11.69
N THR A 8 -3.31 -17.94 10.96
CA THR A 8 -3.41 -18.65 9.69
C THR A 8 -2.56 -17.91 8.65
N CYS A 9 -1.73 -18.63 7.91
CA CYS A 9 -1.00 -18.07 6.77
C CYS A 9 -1.87 -18.21 5.52
N SER A 10 -2.06 -17.10 4.80
CA SER A 10 -2.82 -17.07 3.55
C SER A 10 -2.18 -16.14 2.52
N PRO A 11 -2.33 -16.42 1.23
CA PRO A 11 -1.97 -15.47 0.20
C PRO A 11 -2.88 -14.24 0.24
N ILE A 12 -2.39 -13.10 -0.22
CA ILE A 12 -3.11 -11.82 -0.14
C ILE A 12 -4.45 -11.86 -0.89
N ASN A 13 -4.55 -12.61 -2.00
CA ASN A 13 -5.78 -12.72 -2.77
C ASN A 13 -6.95 -13.39 -2.02
N ASP A 14 -6.69 -14.10 -0.91
CA ASP A 14 -7.75 -14.68 -0.07
C ASP A 14 -8.42 -13.61 0.82
N VAL A 15 -7.72 -12.50 1.08
CA VAL A 15 -8.16 -11.46 2.03
C VAL A 15 -8.28 -10.07 1.41
N ALA A 16 -8.03 -9.94 0.11
CA ALA A 16 -8.09 -8.66 -0.60
C ALA A 16 -8.35 -8.84 -2.11
N LEU A 17 -8.95 -7.82 -2.75
CA LEU A 17 -8.99 -7.73 -4.20
C LEU A 17 -7.71 -7.08 -4.72
N ILE A 18 -7.16 -7.62 -5.81
CA ILE A 18 -5.98 -7.09 -6.47
C ILE A 18 -6.35 -6.37 -7.77
N ASN A 19 -5.95 -5.12 -7.90
CA ASN A 19 -6.22 -4.24 -9.05
C ASN A 19 -7.72 -4.14 -9.41
N PRO A 20 -8.60 -3.79 -8.45
CA PRO A 20 -10.02 -3.64 -8.73
C PRO A 20 -10.28 -2.54 -9.76
N ARG A 21 -11.44 -2.59 -10.41
CA ARG A 21 -11.90 -1.53 -11.33
C ARG A 21 -13.13 -0.86 -10.78
N ASN A 22 -13.17 0.47 -10.90
CA ASN A 22 -14.32 1.28 -10.51
C ASN A 22 -15.16 1.65 -11.74
N LYS A 23 -16.48 1.72 -11.56
CA LYS A 23 -17.44 2.21 -12.57
C LYS A 23 -18.25 3.33 -11.92
N ILE A 24 -17.93 4.56 -12.26
CA ILE A 24 -18.56 5.77 -11.72
C ILE A 24 -18.80 6.78 -12.84
N ASN A 25 -19.56 7.83 -12.55
CA ASN A 25 -19.91 8.88 -13.52
C ASN A 25 -18.65 9.64 -13.98
N ASP A 26 -18.55 9.92 -15.28
CA ASP A 26 -17.41 10.59 -15.91
C ASP A 26 -17.18 12.03 -15.41
N GLU A 27 -18.24 12.73 -15.02
CA GLU A 27 -18.16 14.11 -14.51
C GLU A 27 -17.76 14.20 -13.02
N LEU A 28 -17.69 13.05 -12.33
CA LEU A 28 -17.34 13.03 -10.91
C LEU A 28 -15.87 13.43 -10.72
N GLU A 29 -15.64 14.37 -9.83
CA GLU A 29 -14.27 14.69 -9.36
C GLU A 29 -13.71 13.56 -8.52
N VAL A 30 -12.47 13.17 -8.80
CA VAL A 30 -11.76 12.07 -8.14
C VAL A 30 -10.33 12.45 -7.86
N GLY A 31 -9.69 11.72 -6.94
CA GLY A 31 -8.27 11.90 -6.67
C GLY A 31 -7.41 11.26 -7.77
N PHE A 32 -6.39 11.98 -8.22
CA PHE A 32 -5.35 11.44 -9.09
C PHE A 32 -4.00 11.44 -8.36
N VAL A 33 -3.38 10.27 -8.26
CA VAL A 33 -2.11 10.08 -7.54
C VAL A 33 -1.02 9.59 -8.51
N PRO A 34 -0.25 10.51 -9.11
CA PRO A 34 0.95 10.14 -9.85
C PRO A 34 2.07 9.65 -8.91
N MET A 35 3.02 8.89 -9.43
CA MET A 35 4.10 8.29 -8.64
C MET A 35 4.91 9.31 -7.81
N LYS A 36 5.08 10.53 -8.33
CA LYS A 36 5.83 11.61 -7.65
C LYS A 36 5.19 12.06 -6.34
N LEU A 37 3.88 11.88 -6.17
CA LEU A 37 3.12 12.28 -4.99
C LEU A 37 3.08 11.19 -3.91
N ILE A 38 3.65 10.00 -4.15
CA ILE A 38 3.76 8.92 -3.15
C ILE A 38 5.12 9.04 -2.48
N GLN A 39 5.12 9.17 -1.15
CA GLN A 39 6.33 9.27 -0.35
C GLN A 39 7.12 7.95 -0.32
N GLU A 40 8.44 8.06 -0.17
CA GLU A 40 9.37 6.93 -0.09
C GLU A 40 9.56 6.41 1.35
N GLY A 41 10.32 5.33 1.47
CA GLY A 41 10.72 4.77 2.74
C GLY A 41 9.53 4.25 3.54
N TYR A 42 9.51 4.53 4.82
CA TYR A 42 8.45 4.07 5.73
C TYR A 42 7.27 5.03 5.84
N SER A 43 7.31 6.19 5.20
CA SER A 43 6.14 7.08 5.10
C SER A 43 5.01 6.38 4.35
N ILE A 44 3.78 6.60 4.78
CA ILE A 44 2.55 6.13 4.15
C ILE A 44 1.74 7.29 3.56
N GLU A 45 2.32 8.47 3.51
CA GLU A 45 1.66 9.68 3.03
C GLU A 45 1.75 9.80 1.52
N HIS A 46 0.76 10.47 0.96
CA HIS A 46 0.69 10.87 -0.44
C HIS A 46 -0.12 12.16 -0.58
N ASP A 47 0.13 12.89 -1.65
CA ASP A 47 -0.70 14.00 -2.08
C ASP A 47 -1.64 13.58 -3.21
N VAL A 48 -2.63 14.43 -3.50
CA VAL A 48 -3.69 14.15 -4.47
C VAL A 48 -3.88 15.35 -5.39
N GLU A 49 -3.92 15.12 -6.70
CA GLU A 49 -4.44 16.07 -7.68
C GLU A 49 -5.93 15.78 -7.91
N VAL A 50 -6.75 16.80 -8.14
CA VAL A 50 -8.17 16.60 -8.48
C VAL A 50 -8.33 16.53 -10.00
N ARG A 51 -9.06 15.52 -10.48
CA ARG A 51 -9.36 15.28 -11.90
C ARG A 51 -10.81 14.84 -12.07
N LYS A 52 -11.38 15.01 -13.26
CA LYS A 52 -12.64 14.35 -13.61
C LYS A 52 -12.40 12.88 -13.91
N TRP A 53 -13.32 12.00 -13.51
CA TRP A 53 -13.20 10.56 -13.76
C TRP A 53 -13.04 10.23 -15.25
N GLY A 54 -13.78 10.91 -16.12
CA GLY A 54 -13.68 10.76 -17.56
C GLY A 54 -12.26 10.87 -18.12
N GLU A 55 -11.41 11.71 -17.50
CA GLU A 55 -10.02 11.93 -17.91
C GLU A 55 -9.08 10.79 -17.46
N VAL A 56 -9.40 10.10 -16.35
CA VAL A 56 -8.50 9.13 -15.70
C VAL A 56 -9.06 7.71 -15.65
N LYS A 57 -10.25 7.45 -16.18
CA LYS A 57 -10.86 6.11 -16.19
C LYS A 57 -10.17 5.12 -17.14
N LYS A 58 -9.44 5.61 -18.16
CA LYS A 58 -8.70 4.78 -19.12
C LYS A 58 -7.23 5.06 -19.03
N GLY A 59 -6.42 4.01 -19.14
CA GLY A 59 -4.96 4.13 -19.12
C GLY A 59 -4.34 4.32 -17.72
N PHE A 60 -5.13 4.21 -16.65
CA PHE A 60 -4.70 4.37 -15.26
C PHE A 60 -5.17 3.22 -14.37
N THR A 61 -4.54 3.10 -13.21
CA THR A 61 -4.93 2.15 -12.17
C THR A 61 -6.00 2.78 -11.28
N HIS A 62 -7.06 2.03 -10.94
CA HIS A 62 -8.18 2.53 -10.16
C HIS A 62 -8.06 2.14 -8.70
N PHE A 63 -8.44 3.04 -7.81
CA PHE A 63 -8.54 2.78 -6.38
C PHE A 63 -9.71 3.56 -5.76
N GLN A 64 -9.99 3.28 -4.52
CA GLN A 64 -10.92 4.03 -3.68
C GLN A 64 -10.29 4.30 -2.32
N GLU A 65 -10.97 5.14 -1.53
CA GLU A 65 -10.57 5.44 -0.16
C GLU A 65 -10.29 4.17 0.64
N ASN A 66 -9.16 4.13 1.36
CA ASN A 66 -8.66 3.01 2.14
C ASN A 66 -8.07 1.81 1.36
N ASP A 67 -7.99 1.86 0.04
CA ASP A 67 -7.16 0.90 -0.69
C ASP A 67 -5.68 1.11 -0.35
N VAL A 68 -4.89 0.06 -0.49
CA VAL A 68 -3.43 0.11 -0.36
C VAL A 68 -2.82 0.10 -1.75
N ILE A 69 -2.00 1.11 -2.07
CA ILE A 69 -1.27 1.21 -3.32
C ILE A 69 0.21 0.87 -3.12
N VAL A 70 0.78 0.09 -4.02
CA VAL A 70 2.18 -0.35 -3.99
C VAL A 70 2.78 -0.13 -5.36
N SER A 71 3.90 0.60 -5.45
CA SER A 71 4.64 0.72 -6.70
C SER A 71 5.16 -0.65 -7.15
N LYS A 72 5.15 -0.89 -8.45
CA LYS A 72 5.62 -2.17 -9.00
C LYS A 72 6.94 -2.05 -9.76
N ILE A 73 7.32 -0.83 -10.17
CA ILE A 73 8.47 -0.55 -11.02
C ILE A 73 9.70 -0.13 -10.20
N THR A 74 10.90 -0.56 -10.64
CA THR A 74 12.19 -0.09 -10.13
C THR A 74 12.43 1.39 -10.55
N PRO A 75 13.06 2.24 -9.72
CA PRO A 75 13.48 1.99 -8.32
C PRO A 75 12.37 2.27 -7.28
N CYS A 76 11.16 2.63 -7.72
CA CYS A 76 10.08 3.05 -6.81
C CYS A 76 9.66 1.94 -5.84
N PHE A 77 9.65 0.67 -6.29
CA PHE A 77 9.35 -0.48 -5.45
C PHE A 77 10.42 -0.66 -4.36
N GLU A 78 11.70 -0.63 -4.74
CA GLU A 78 12.85 -0.76 -3.83
C GLU A 78 12.87 0.36 -2.80
N ASN A 79 12.47 1.58 -3.21
CA ASN A 79 12.33 2.73 -2.35
C ASN A 79 11.05 2.70 -1.50
N ARG A 80 10.31 1.59 -1.50
CA ARG A 80 9.06 1.40 -0.72
C ARG A 80 7.99 2.45 -0.99
N LYS A 81 7.87 2.97 -2.23
CA LYS A 81 6.75 3.84 -2.59
C LYS A 81 5.44 3.07 -2.54
N SER A 82 4.76 3.17 -1.42
CA SER A 82 3.46 2.57 -1.15
C SER A 82 2.71 3.42 -0.13
N SER A 83 1.39 3.44 -0.21
CA SER A 83 0.56 4.28 0.65
C SER A 83 -0.81 3.65 0.89
N ILE A 84 -1.48 4.07 1.96
CA ILE A 84 -2.91 3.86 2.15
C ILE A 84 -3.60 5.08 1.57
N VAL A 85 -4.45 4.87 0.57
CA VAL A 85 -5.13 5.95 -0.13
C VAL A 85 -6.12 6.67 0.79
N LYS A 86 -5.99 7.99 0.88
CA LYS A 86 -6.80 8.86 1.75
C LYS A 86 -7.12 10.19 1.06
N ASN A 87 -8.11 10.90 1.61
CA ASN A 87 -8.48 12.24 1.20
C ASN A 87 -8.87 12.36 -0.28
N LEU A 88 -9.50 11.32 -0.81
CA LEU A 88 -9.98 11.33 -2.19
C LEU A 88 -11.31 12.07 -2.32
N PRO A 89 -11.45 13.03 -3.26
CA PRO A 89 -12.74 13.55 -3.64
C PRO A 89 -13.69 12.39 -3.98
N ASN A 90 -14.89 12.43 -3.43
CA ASN A 90 -15.93 11.41 -3.62
C ASN A 90 -15.49 9.96 -3.32
N ASN A 91 -14.40 9.74 -2.56
CA ASN A 91 -13.84 8.45 -2.18
C ASN A 91 -13.27 7.61 -3.33
N TYR A 92 -13.09 8.16 -4.51
CA TYR A 92 -12.56 7.44 -5.67
C TYR A 92 -11.31 8.13 -6.23
N GLY A 93 -10.48 7.31 -6.87
CA GLY A 93 -9.30 7.84 -7.52
C GLY A 93 -8.73 6.91 -8.58
N ALA A 94 -7.74 7.47 -9.27
CA ALA A 94 -6.89 6.76 -10.20
C ALA A 94 -5.43 7.20 -10.03
N GLY A 95 -4.51 6.39 -10.51
CA GLY A 95 -3.08 6.71 -10.45
C GLY A 95 -2.32 6.06 -11.59
N THR A 96 -1.02 6.28 -11.61
CA THR A 96 -0.14 5.70 -12.61
C THR A 96 -0.35 4.18 -12.77
N THR A 97 -0.16 3.69 -14.00
CA THR A 97 -0.19 2.25 -14.30
C THR A 97 0.91 1.46 -13.60
N GLU A 98 1.91 2.14 -13.03
CA GLU A 98 3.01 1.53 -12.30
C GLU A 98 2.69 1.23 -10.82
N LEU A 99 1.40 1.13 -10.49
CA LEU A 99 0.91 0.71 -9.18
C LEU A 99 0.19 -0.63 -9.26
N HIS A 100 0.33 -1.42 -8.20
CA HIS A 100 -0.65 -2.42 -7.80
C HIS A 100 -1.56 -1.83 -6.73
N VAL A 101 -2.84 -2.19 -6.77
CA VAL A 101 -3.85 -1.79 -5.79
C VAL A 101 -4.33 -3.03 -5.06
N VAL A 102 -4.34 -2.96 -3.75
CA VAL A 102 -4.82 -4.02 -2.86
C VAL A 102 -5.96 -3.46 -2.03
N ARG A 103 -7.17 -3.95 -2.26
CA ARG A 103 -8.39 -3.59 -1.53
C ARG A 103 -8.69 -4.63 -0.47
N PRO A 104 -8.40 -4.36 0.81
CA PRO A 104 -8.58 -5.33 1.88
C PRO A 104 -10.04 -5.67 2.12
N PHE A 105 -10.32 -6.93 2.43
CA PHE A 105 -11.59 -7.33 3.01
C PHE A 105 -11.54 -7.05 4.52
N HIS A 106 -12.09 -5.90 4.95
CA HIS A 106 -11.96 -5.36 6.30
C HIS A 106 -12.39 -6.31 7.44
N LYS A 107 -13.18 -7.33 7.12
CA LYS A 107 -13.56 -8.37 8.09
C LYS A 107 -12.42 -9.36 8.39
N TYR A 108 -11.36 -9.38 7.59
CA TYR A 108 -10.23 -10.31 7.75
C TYR A 108 -8.91 -9.61 8.01
N ILE A 109 -8.69 -8.45 7.35
CA ILE A 109 -7.39 -7.79 7.39
C ILE A 109 -7.53 -6.26 7.43
N LEU A 110 -6.71 -5.62 8.27
CA LEU A 110 -6.60 -4.17 8.33
C LEU A 110 -5.65 -3.65 7.25
N LYS A 111 -6.01 -2.53 6.62
CA LYS A 111 -5.14 -1.86 5.64
C LYS A 111 -3.78 -1.47 6.23
N GLU A 112 -3.75 -1.02 7.48
CA GLU A 112 -2.52 -0.68 8.19
C GLU A 112 -1.64 -1.91 8.43
N TYR A 113 -2.24 -3.06 8.71
CA TYR A 113 -1.51 -4.32 8.87
C TYR A 113 -0.90 -4.80 7.55
N LEU A 114 -1.65 -4.71 6.43
CA LEU A 114 -1.11 -4.94 5.08
C LEU A 114 0.05 -4.00 4.77
N MET A 115 -0.07 -2.72 5.12
CA MET A 115 0.98 -1.73 4.88
C MET A 115 2.28 -2.07 5.61
N ILE A 116 2.21 -2.60 6.85
CA ILE A 116 3.38 -3.08 7.58
C ILE A 116 4.12 -4.17 6.78
N HIS A 117 3.38 -5.11 6.18
CA HIS A 117 3.99 -6.13 5.32
C HIS A 117 4.64 -5.54 4.07
N PHE A 118 3.94 -4.64 3.35
CA PHE A 118 4.46 -4.04 2.12
C PHE A 118 5.67 -3.11 2.34
N LYS A 119 5.80 -2.53 3.54
CA LYS A 119 6.99 -1.75 3.94
C LYS A 119 8.12 -2.63 4.50
N SER A 120 7.86 -3.90 4.78
CA SER A 120 8.86 -4.78 5.40
C SER A 120 10.05 -5.06 4.47
N LYS A 121 11.23 -5.25 5.07
CA LYS A 121 12.44 -5.65 4.35
C LYS A 121 12.21 -6.94 3.57
N ARG A 122 11.57 -7.94 4.20
CA ARG A 122 11.28 -9.24 3.59
C ARG A 122 10.45 -9.10 2.30
N PHE A 123 9.39 -8.29 2.31
CA PHE A 123 8.55 -8.09 1.12
C PHE A 123 9.33 -7.47 -0.03
N ILE A 124 10.15 -6.44 0.25
CA ILE A 124 10.96 -5.76 -0.76
C ILE A 124 12.02 -6.72 -1.35
N GLU A 125 12.76 -7.44 -0.51
CA GLU A 125 13.80 -8.39 -0.98
C GLU A 125 13.19 -9.51 -1.81
N THR A 126 12.10 -10.13 -1.35
CA THR A 126 11.39 -11.15 -2.13
C THR A 126 10.85 -10.59 -3.44
N GLY A 127 10.37 -9.34 -3.46
CA GLY A 127 9.91 -8.68 -4.68
C GLY A 127 11.04 -8.45 -5.70
N ILE A 128 12.20 -8.03 -5.24
CA ILE A 128 13.40 -7.85 -6.08
C ILE A 128 13.81 -9.16 -6.75
N GLU A 129 13.79 -10.26 -6.00
CA GLU A 129 14.07 -11.61 -6.54
C GLU A 129 13.05 -12.06 -7.61
N ASN A 130 11.85 -11.49 -7.60
CA ASN A 130 10.75 -11.78 -8.53
C ASN A 130 10.55 -10.72 -9.62
N PHE A 131 11.48 -9.80 -9.78
CA PHE A 131 11.43 -8.81 -10.84
C PHE A 131 11.49 -9.46 -12.23
N SER A 132 10.73 -8.90 -13.15
CA SER A 132 10.75 -9.23 -14.57
C SER A 132 10.88 -7.96 -15.42
N GLY A 133 11.42 -8.10 -16.63
CA GLY A 133 11.66 -6.99 -17.55
C GLY A 133 13.15 -6.65 -17.73
N THR A 134 13.43 -5.62 -18.50
CA THR A 134 14.80 -5.16 -18.79
C THR A 134 15.39 -4.36 -17.64
N ALA A 135 16.70 -4.35 -17.52
CA ALA A 135 17.42 -3.57 -16.50
C ALA A 135 16.97 -2.09 -16.50
N GLY A 136 16.71 -1.55 -15.32
CA GLY A 136 16.21 -0.18 -15.12
C GLY A 136 14.69 0.00 -15.32
N GLN A 137 13.98 -1.02 -15.83
CA GLN A 137 12.53 -1.01 -16.01
C GLN A 137 11.88 -2.32 -15.53
N GLN A 138 12.47 -2.96 -14.54
CA GLN A 138 11.94 -4.18 -13.96
C GLN A 138 10.70 -3.91 -13.10
N ARG A 139 9.82 -4.90 -13.02
CA ARG A 139 8.55 -4.81 -12.29
C ARG A 139 8.25 -6.11 -11.58
N ILE A 140 7.61 -5.99 -10.41
CA ILE A 140 6.88 -7.12 -9.83
C ILE A 140 5.55 -7.27 -10.59
N ASN A 141 5.16 -8.50 -10.89
CA ASN A 141 3.89 -8.79 -11.54
C ASN A 141 2.74 -8.89 -10.53
N LYS A 142 1.50 -8.98 -11.05
CA LYS A 142 0.30 -9.13 -10.22
C LYS A 142 0.34 -10.42 -9.40
N ASP A 143 0.85 -11.51 -9.97
CA ASP A 143 0.84 -12.82 -9.33
C ASP A 143 1.76 -12.84 -8.10
N PHE A 144 2.86 -12.09 -8.12
CA PHE A 144 3.70 -11.90 -6.93
C PHE A 144 2.89 -11.33 -5.77
N ILE A 145 2.16 -10.21 -5.98
CA ILE A 145 1.32 -9.61 -4.94
C ILE A 145 0.20 -10.56 -4.51
N SER A 146 -0.48 -11.18 -5.48
CA SER A 146 -1.64 -12.04 -5.22
C SER A 146 -1.28 -13.24 -4.37
N ASN A 147 -0.14 -13.87 -4.65
CA ASN A 147 0.30 -15.11 -4.01
C ASN A 147 1.26 -14.88 -2.82
N TYR A 148 1.59 -13.62 -2.51
CA TYR A 148 2.44 -13.34 -1.36
C TYR A 148 1.75 -13.75 -0.07
N VAL A 149 2.36 -14.70 0.65
CA VAL A 149 1.80 -15.31 1.86
C VAL A 149 2.17 -14.48 3.08
N ILE A 150 1.16 -14.12 3.86
CA ILE A 150 1.30 -13.40 5.14
C ILE A 150 0.58 -14.14 6.26
N GLY A 151 1.05 -13.98 7.48
CA GLY A 151 0.32 -14.40 8.68
C GLY A 151 -0.86 -13.47 8.94
N ILE A 152 -2.04 -14.04 9.18
CA ILE A 152 -3.28 -13.28 9.43
C ILE A 152 -3.77 -13.64 10.83
N PRO A 153 -3.32 -12.92 11.86
CA PRO A 153 -3.86 -13.09 13.21
C PRO A 153 -5.27 -12.49 13.32
N PRO A 154 -6.02 -12.78 14.39
CA PRO A 154 -7.29 -12.13 14.65
C PRO A 154 -7.20 -10.60 14.60
N LEU A 155 -8.28 -9.92 14.21
CA LEU A 155 -8.28 -8.46 14.02
C LEU A 155 -7.81 -7.67 15.26
N ASN A 156 -8.08 -8.17 16.46
CA ASN A 156 -7.61 -7.53 17.68
C ASN A 156 -6.10 -7.57 17.81
N GLU A 157 -5.48 -8.68 17.42
CA GLU A 157 -4.03 -8.82 17.39
C GLU A 157 -3.41 -7.94 16.28
N GLN A 158 -4.04 -7.89 15.11
CA GLN A 158 -3.60 -6.95 14.05
C GLN A 158 -3.60 -5.50 14.56
N ARG A 159 -4.67 -5.07 15.29
CA ARG A 159 -4.72 -3.73 15.91
C ARG A 159 -3.58 -3.51 16.87
N ARG A 160 -3.32 -4.50 17.75
CA ARG A 160 -2.23 -4.44 18.73
C ARG A 160 -0.85 -4.30 18.06
N ILE A 161 -0.61 -5.04 16.98
CA ILE A 161 0.62 -4.95 16.19
C ILE A 161 0.74 -3.57 15.54
N VAL A 162 -0.32 -3.10 14.88
CA VAL A 162 -0.35 -1.77 14.23
C VAL A 162 -0.05 -0.66 15.24
N GLU A 163 -0.69 -0.67 16.40
CA GLU A 163 -0.46 0.31 17.46
C GLU A 163 0.99 0.26 17.98
N LYS A 164 1.54 -0.94 18.16
CA LYS A 164 2.94 -1.09 18.58
C LYS A 164 3.91 -0.51 17.56
N VAL A 165 3.70 -0.81 16.28
CA VAL A 165 4.53 -0.29 15.19
C VAL A 165 4.43 1.23 15.11
N LYS A 166 3.23 1.82 15.18
CA LYS A 166 3.05 3.29 15.22
C LYS A 166 3.82 3.94 16.36
N LYS A 167 3.74 3.37 17.56
CA LYS A 167 4.49 3.88 18.72
C LYS A 167 6.00 3.83 18.50
N LEU A 168 6.53 2.74 17.95
CA LEU A 168 7.95 2.61 17.65
C LEU A 168 8.42 3.66 16.63
N PHE A 169 7.65 3.89 15.56
CA PHE A 169 7.97 4.95 14.60
C PHE A 169 7.91 6.34 15.22
N ALA A 170 6.94 6.62 16.08
CA ALA A 170 6.88 7.89 16.80
C ALA A 170 8.12 8.13 17.66
N TYR A 171 8.61 7.11 18.38
CA TYR A 171 9.86 7.21 19.13
C TYR A 171 11.08 7.45 18.25
N ILE A 172 11.16 6.81 17.08
CA ILE A 172 12.26 7.04 16.14
C ILE A 172 12.27 8.50 15.70
N VAL A 173 11.12 9.05 15.29
CA VAL A 173 11.01 10.46 14.88
C VAL A 173 11.39 11.42 16.01
N GLU A 174 10.98 11.13 17.25
CA GLU A 174 11.34 11.92 18.41
C GLU A 174 12.85 11.89 18.66
N LEU A 175 13.49 10.73 18.61
CA LEU A 175 14.94 10.59 18.77
C LEU A 175 15.70 11.31 17.65
N GLU A 176 15.26 11.19 16.40
CA GLU A 176 15.88 11.91 15.28
C GLU A 176 15.81 13.42 15.47
N SER A 177 14.67 13.94 15.95
CA SER A 177 14.52 15.37 16.23
C SER A 177 15.46 15.87 17.33
N GLN A 178 15.81 15.04 18.32
CA GLN A 178 16.75 15.36 19.39
C GLN A 178 18.22 15.35 18.91
N ILE A 179 18.54 14.55 17.90
CA ILE A 179 19.90 14.45 17.33
C ILE A 179 20.19 15.64 16.38
N ILE A 180 19.16 16.18 15.74
CA ILE A 180 19.26 17.31 14.77
C ILE A 180 19.21 18.69 15.47
N LEU A 181 19.50 18.78 16.77
CA LEU A 181 19.62 20.09 17.43
C LEU A 181 20.84 20.85 16.88
N PRO A 182 20.67 22.13 16.52
CA PRO A 182 21.69 22.90 15.82
C PRO A 182 22.91 23.19 16.70
N LYS A 183 24.06 23.18 16.05
CA LYS A 183 25.30 23.77 16.60
C LYS A 183 25.13 25.28 16.79
#